data_24536a8b91630fa0fdc3fd7c6e602620
#
_entry.id   24536a8b91630fa0fdc3fd7c6e602620
#
_cell.length_a   1.000
_cell.length_b   1.000
_cell.length_c   1.000
_cell.angle_alpha   90.00
_cell.angle_beta   90.00
_cell.angle_gamma   90.00
#
_symmetry.space_group_name_H-M   'P 1'
#
loop_
_entity.id
_entity.type
_entity.pdbx_description
1 polymer ?
#
loop_
_entity_poly.entity_id
_entity_poly.type
_entity_poly.pdbx_seq_one_letter_code
_entity_poly.pdbx_strand_id
1 'polypeptide(L)' 'MKLNPNTITGRIYLKIFELLEAHPEGIQWTNLNRMIEEAYPEFHPKTINGCVWQLLQKFPDRVEKPEKGRFRVIK' A
#
# COMPACT_ATOMS: atom_id res chain seq x y z
N MET A 1 1.55 -15.07 2.72
CA MET A 1 0.73 -14.86 1.52
C MET A 1 1.60 -14.44 0.34
N LYS A 2 1.35 -15.01 -0.80
CA LYS A 2 2.14 -14.74 -1.98
C LYS A 2 1.40 -13.78 -2.90
N LEU A 3 2.02 -12.64 -3.21
CA LEU A 3 1.42 -11.65 -4.11
C LEU A 3 1.71 -12.01 -5.55
N ASN A 4 0.68 -11.89 -6.39
CA ASN A 4 0.80 -12.23 -7.80
C ASN A 4 1.06 -10.95 -8.60
N PRO A 5 2.27 -10.76 -9.17
CA PRO A 5 2.59 -9.55 -9.92
C PRO A 5 1.83 -9.44 -11.25
N ASN A 6 1.12 -10.50 -11.65
CA ASN A 6 0.34 -10.49 -12.88
C ASN A 6 -1.06 -9.93 -12.69
N THR A 7 -1.46 -9.63 -11.45
CA THR A 7 -2.77 -9.03 -11.17
C THR A 7 -2.60 -7.56 -10.80
N ILE A 8 -3.66 -6.78 -11.01
CA ILE A 8 -3.66 -5.35 -10.66
C ILE A 8 -3.45 -5.18 -9.15
N THR A 9 -4.22 -5.92 -8.34
CA THR A 9 -4.09 -5.83 -6.88
C THR A 9 -2.71 -6.29 -6.42
N GLY A 10 -2.18 -7.35 -7.02
CA GLY A 10 -0.84 -7.83 -6.67
C GLY A 10 0.23 -6.77 -6.94
N ARG A 11 0.15 -6.10 -8.09
CA ARG A 11 1.09 -5.03 -8.42
C ARG A 11 0.98 -3.86 -7.45
N ILE A 12 -0.25 -3.49 -7.09
CA ILE A 12 -0.46 -2.40 -6.15
C ILE A 12 0.15 -2.73 -4.80
N TYR A 13 -0.10 -3.93 -4.27
CA TYR A 13 0.44 -4.31 -2.96
C TYR A 13 1.96 -4.42 -2.98
N LEU A 14 2.55 -4.93 -4.05
CA LEU A 14 4.00 -4.97 -4.18
C LEU A 14 4.59 -3.56 -4.13
N LYS A 15 3.95 -2.62 -4.82
CA LYS A 15 4.41 -1.23 -4.80
C LYS A 15 4.23 -0.61 -3.43
N ILE A 16 3.12 -0.91 -2.74
CA ILE A 16 2.89 -0.41 -1.37
C ILE A 16 4.02 -0.87 -0.45
N PHE A 17 4.36 -2.16 -0.47
CA PHE A 17 5.43 -2.66 0.39
C PHE A 17 6.78 -2.05 0.03
N GLU A 18 7.06 -1.88 -1.26
CA GLU A 18 8.29 -1.22 -1.71
C GLU A 18 8.39 0.18 -1.13
N LEU A 19 7.31 0.96 -1.21
CA LEU A 19 7.30 2.32 -0.71
C LEU A 19 7.39 2.37 0.81
N LEU A 20 6.67 1.49 1.50
CA LEU A 20 6.71 1.45 2.96
C LEU A 20 8.08 1.03 3.48
N GLU A 21 8.75 0.12 2.80
CA GLU A 21 10.10 -0.29 3.19
C GLU A 21 11.11 0.82 2.98
N ALA A 22 10.89 1.66 1.97
CA ALA A 22 11.72 2.83 1.71
C ALA A 22 11.49 3.94 2.72
N HIS A 23 10.34 3.92 3.42
CA HIS A 23 9.97 4.93 4.40
C HIS A 23 9.62 4.28 5.74
N PRO A 24 10.64 3.87 6.52
CA PRO A 24 10.39 3.13 7.77
C PRO A 24 9.59 3.92 8.81
N GLU A 25 9.56 5.24 8.70
CA GLU A 25 8.72 6.08 9.57
C GLU A 25 7.23 6.00 9.24
N GLY A 26 6.91 5.40 8.09
CA GLY A 26 5.53 5.28 7.63
C GLY A 26 5.14 6.34 6.61
N ILE A 27 4.01 6.12 5.96
CA ILE A 27 3.49 7.02 4.93
C ILE A 27 2.02 7.29 5.22
N GLN A 28 1.61 8.56 5.15
CA GLN A 28 0.20 8.93 5.26
C GLN A 28 -0.58 8.31 4.10
N TRP A 29 -1.82 7.86 4.36
CA TRP A 29 -2.60 7.16 3.34
C TRP A 29 -2.85 8.02 2.10
N THR A 30 -3.02 9.34 2.28
CA THR A 30 -3.22 10.24 1.15
C THR A 30 -1.99 10.31 0.26
N ASN A 31 -0.81 10.36 0.88
CA ASN A 31 0.44 10.36 0.14
C ASN A 31 0.69 9.01 -0.53
N LEU A 32 0.37 7.93 0.18
CA LEU A 32 0.55 6.59 -0.37
C LEU A 32 -0.32 6.40 -1.61
N ASN A 33 -1.60 6.82 -1.54
CA ASN A 33 -2.49 6.78 -2.70
C ASN A 33 -1.89 7.54 -3.87
N ARG A 34 -1.42 8.75 -3.63
CA ARG A 34 -0.85 9.59 -4.69
C ARG A 34 0.38 8.95 -5.32
N MET A 35 1.26 8.41 -4.48
CA MET A 35 2.49 7.79 -4.97
C MET A 35 2.18 6.60 -5.89
N ILE A 36 1.18 5.81 -5.53
CA ILE A 36 0.79 4.67 -6.35
C ILE A 36 0.08 5.12 -7.62
N GLU A 37 -0.78 6.13 -7.53
CA GLU A 37 -1.44 6.68 -8.72
C GLU A 37 -0.43 7.22 -9.71
N GLU A 38 0.62 7.86 -9.24
CA GLU A 38 1.69 8.36 -10.10
C GLU A 38 2.49 7.22 -10.73
N ALA A 39 2.69 6.14 -9.99
CA ALA A 39 3.44 4.98 -10.50
C ALA A 39 2.62 4.19 -11.53
N TYR A 40 1.31 4.15 -11.35
CA TYR A 40 0.40 3.39 -12.20
C TYR A 40 -0.78 4.25 -12.67
N PRO A 41 -0.54 5.21 -13.55
CA PRO A 41 -1.63 6.10 -14.02
C PRO A 41 -2.72 5.36 -14.79
N GLU A 42 -2.41 4.16 -15.28
CA GLU A 42 -3.39 3.35 -16.01
C GLU A 42 -4.41 2.66 -15.08
N PHE A 43 -4.13 2.57 -13.77
CA PHE A 43 -5.04 1.93 -12.84
C PHE A 43 -6.05 2.95 -12.32
N HIS A 44 -7.29 2.48 -12.14
CA HIS A 44 -8.35 3.35 -11.64
C HIS A 44 -8.08 3.77 -10.20
N PRO A 45 -8.24 5.06 -9.85
CA PRO A 45 -7.96 5.54 -8.49
C PRO A 45 -8.78 4.82 -7.41
N LYS A 46 -10.02 4.43 -7.72
CA LYS A 46 -10.83 3.69 -6.75
C LYS A 46 -10.23 2.34 -6.41
N THR A 47 -9.64 1.66 -7.39
CA THR A 47 -8.99 0.38 -7.17
C THR A 47 -7.79 0.55 -6.24
N ILE A 48 -6.98 1.57 -6.49
CA ILE A 48 -5.82 1.88 -5.66
C ILE A 48 -6.25 2.21 -4.24
N ASN A 49 -7.24 3.07 -4.10
CA ASN A 49 -7.75 3.48 -2.79
C ASN A 49 -8.29 2.29 -2.00
N GLY A 50 -9.02 1.40 -2.68
CA GLY A 50 -9.54 0.19 -2.05
C GLY A 50 -8.44 -0.72 -1.52
N CYS A 51 -7.36 -0.87 -2.29
CA CYS A 51 -6.22 -1.68 -1.86
C CYS A 51 -5.55 -1.07 -0.63
N VAL A 52 -5.38 0.24 -0.61
CA VAL A 52 -4.76 0.92 0.53
C VAL A 52 -5.61 0.74 1.79
N TRP A 53 -6.92 0.92 1.68
CA TRP A 53 -7.81 0.76 2.83
C TRP A 53 -7.86 -0.67 3.35
N GLN A 54 -7.67 -1.67 2.48
CA GLN A 54 -7.71 -3.07 2.88
C GLN A 54 -6.35 -3.59 3.35
N LEU A 55 -5.33 -2.74 3.32
CA LEU A 55 -3.97 -3.16 3.61
C LEU A 55 -3.83 -3.83 4.98
N LEU A 56 -4.40 -3.21 6.03
CA LEU A 56 -4.33 -3.77 7.37
C LEU A 56 -5.12 -5.07 7.51
N GLN A 57 -6.25 -5.18 6.82
CA GLN A 57 -7.06 -6.38 6.87
C GLN A 57 -6.37 -7.57 6.21
N LYS A 58 -5.66 -7.31 5.11
CA LYS A 58 -5.01 -8.38 4.37
C LYS A 58 -3.63 -8.74 4.92
N PHE A 59 -2.95 -7.78 5.50
CA PHE A 59 -1.56 -7.99 5.97
C PHE A 59 -1.39 -7.50 7.40
N PRO A 60 -2.20 -8.02 8.35
CA PRO A 60 -2.13 -7.52 9.75
C PRO A 60 -0.79 -7.83 10.43
N ASP A 61 -0.07 -8.85 9.95
CA ASP A 61 1.21 -9.24 10.53
C ASP A 61 2.39 -8.49 9.92
N ARG A 62 2.17 -7.76 8.85
CA ARG A 62 3.24 -7.09 8.11
C ARG A 62 3.14 -5.58 8.11
N VAL A 63 1.97 -5.04 8.36
CA VAL A 63 1.71 -3.61 8.31
C VAL A 63 1.01 -3.19 9.58
N GLU A 64 1.40 -2.06 10.13
CA GLU A 64 0.73 -1.48 11.30
C GLU A 64 0.35 -0.05 11.00
N LYS A 65 -0.56 0.48 11.81
CA LYS A 65 -0.99 1.87 11.72
C LYS A 65 -0.64 2.56 13.04
N PRO A 66 0.60 3.11 13.14
CA PRO A 66 1.05 3.70 14.41
C PRO A 66 0.25 4.94 14.82
N GLU A 67 -0.34 5.62 13.85
CA GLU A 67 -1.24 6.74 14.12
C GLU A 67 -2.29 6.80 13.03
N LYS A 68 -3.33 7.58 13.27
CA LYS A 68 -4.46 7.64 12.35
C LYS A 68 -4.00 8.08 10.96
N GLY A 69 -4.34 7.27 9.97
CA GLY A 69 -4.05 7.58 8.59
C GLY A 69 -2.63 7.30 8.12
N ARG A 70 -1.76 6.76 8.99
CA ARG A 70 -0.38 6.44 8.62
C ARG A 70 -0.17 4.94 8.62
N PHE A 71 0.44 4.42 7.57
CA PHE A 71 0.79 3.00 7.48
C PHE A 71 2.29 2.82 7.55
N ARG A 72 2.71 1.73 8.18
CA ARG A 72 4.13 1.42 8.35
C ARG A 72 4.32 -0.09 8.35
N VAL A 73 5.44 -0.56 7.75
CA VAL A 73 5.75 -2.00 7.83
C VAL A 73 6.24 -2.33 9.22
N ILE A 74 5.86 -3.52 9.68
CA ILE A 74 6.33 -4.06 10.96
C ILE A 74 7.67 -4.73 10.71
N LYS A 75 8.64 -4.42 11.53
CA LYS A 75 9.97 -5.02 11.44
C LYS A 75 10.21 -6.01 12.54
#